data_15d6276389577b050013d4c10181b759
#
_entry.id   15d6276389577b050013d4c10181b759
#
_cell.length_a   1.000
_cell.length_b   1.000
_cell.length_c   1.000
_cell.angle_alpha   90.00
_cell.angle_beta   90.00
_cell.angle_gamma   90.00
#
_symmetry.space_group_name_H-M   'P 1'
#
loop_
_entity.id
_entity.type
_entity.pdbx_description
1 polymer ?
#
loop_
_entity_poly.entity_id
_entity_poly.type
_entity_poly.pdbx_seq_one_letter_code
_entity_poly.pdbx_strand_id
1 'polypeptide(L)'
;MQNTKLGTSSNEDGYYQIKNIPSGTHKIVISSLGYKTKIINITFSNNQKITRNFSLKSDNSLDEIVISGTLRPVSKSASSVPVEVYSKAFFKKNPTRSIFESLQNVNGVRPQLNCNVCNTGDIHINGLEGPYTFVLIDGMPIVSGLSTVYGLTGIPQALIERVEVVKGPASTLYGSEAVGGIINIITKKPSNSPMLFVDNFSSSWGEVNTDIGFKYNVSKKIQGLLGVNYFNYQNVIDNNNDNFTDLTLQNRISVFNKLTIDQKDHKSAKQFRHRA
;
A
#
# COMPACT_ATOMS: atom_id res chain seq x y z
N MET A 1 25.61 -12.39 11.34
CA MET A 1 25.67 -13.64 10.52
C MET A 1 24.32 -14.33 10.60
N GLN A 2 23.81 -14.83 9.49
CA GLN A 2 22.48 -15.48 9.45
C GLN A 2 22.55 -16.82 10.21
N ASN A 3 21.52 -17.10 11.02
CA ASN A 3 21.41 -18.31 11.86
C ASN A 3 22.45 -18.42 12.99
N THR A 4 23.13 -17.36 13.37
CA THR A 4 24.01 -17.32 14.53
C THR A 4 23.75 -16.06 15.34
N LYS A 5 24.14 -16.06 16.63
CA LYS A 5 24.09 -14.85 17.48
C LYS A 5 25.30 -13.92 17.28
N LEU A 6 26.18 -14.23 16.31
CA LEU A 6 27.38 -13.43 16.06
C LEU A 6 27.06 -12.23 15.18
N GLY A 7 27.33 -11.04 15.69
CA GLY A 7 27.14 -9.76 15.00
C GLY A 7 27.94 -8.66 15.67
N THR A 8 28.08 -7.54 14.98
CA THR A 8 28.71 -6.33 15.48
C THR A 8 28.13 -5.13 14.73
N SER A 9 28.24 -3.94 15.28
CA SER A 9 28.03 -2.67 14.57
C SER A 9 29.35 -2.02 14.25
N SER A 10 29.40 -1.19 13.21
CA SER A 10 30.54 -0.31 12.94
C SER A 10 30.52 0.90 13.89
N ASN A 11 31.72 1.44 14.14
CA ASN A 11 31.88 2.74 14.78
C ASN A 11 31.65 3.89 13.77
N GLU A 12 31.82 5.13 14.20
CA GLU A 12 31.63 6.35 13.39
C GLU A 12 32.57 6.39 12.17
N ASP A 13 33.78 5.82 12.26
CA ASP A 13 34.76 5.73 11.17
C ASP A 13 34.50 4.53 10.24
N GLY A 14 33.47 3.73 10.52
CA GLY A 14 33.11 2.55 9.73
C GLY A 14 33.90 1.29 10.09
N TYR A 15 34.73 1.29 11.13
CA TYR A 15 35.44 0.07 11.57
C TYR A 15 34.51 -0.88 12.30
N TYR A 16 34.63 -2.17 11.98
CA TYR A 16 33.89 -3.24 12.61
C TYR A 16 34.79 -4.45 12.84
N GLN A 17 34.47 -5.28 13.82
CA GLN A 17 35.20 -6.52 14.10
C GLN A 17 34.23 -7.58 14.63
N ILE A 18 34.28 -8.78 14.03
CA ILE A 18 33.58 -9.97 14.54
C ILE A 18 34.65 -10.97 14.95
N LYS A 19 34.64 -11.37 16.23
CA LYS A 19 35.57 -12.35 16.81
C LYS A 19 34.92 -13.72 16.91
N ASN A 20 35.76 -14.76 17.03
CA ASN A 20 35.33 -16.15 17.29
C ASN A 20 34.37 -16.70 16.24
N ILE A 21 34.63 -16.42 14.96
CA ILE A 21 33.87 -17.01 13.88
C ILE A 21 34.31 -18.44 13.69
N PRO A 22 33.42 -19.45 13.76
CA PRO A 22 33.77 -20.85 13.48
C PRO A 22 34.30 -21.01 12.06
N SER A 23 35.17 -21.99 11.85
CA SER A 23 35.60 -22.37 10.51
C SER A 23 34.41 -22.88 9.68
N GLY A 24 34.43 -22.61 8.36
CA GLY A 24 33.35 -22.94 7.45
C GLY A 24 32.82 -21.75 6.65
N THR A 25 31.87 -22.02 5.78
CA THR A 25 31.22 -20.99 4.96
C THR A 25 30.03 -20.38 5.69
N HIS A 26 30.10 -19.08 5.92
CA HIS A 26 29.07 -18.34 6.62
C HIS A 26 28.45 -17.25 5.76
N LYS A 27 27.14 -17.09 5.90
CA LYS A 27 26.38 -16.05 5.27
C LYS A 27 26.43 -14.78 6.13
N ILE A 28 27.15 -13.77 5.65
CA ILE A 28 27.28 -12.46 6.29
C ILE A 28 26.20 -11.54 5.73
N VAL A 29 25.43 -10.93 6.62
CA VAL A 29 24.41 -9.93 6.29
C VAL A 29 24.94 -8.58 6.75
N ILE A 30 25.05 -7.64 5.83
CA ILE A 30 25.47 -6.25 6.08
C ILE A 30 24.28 -5.35 5.79
N SER A 31 23.82 -4.62 6.80
CA SER A 31 22.65 -3.73 6.70
C SER A 31 22.92 -2.42 7.44
N SER A 32 22.38 -1.34 6.90
CA SER A 32 22.33 -0.04 7.53
C SER A 32 21.02 0.65 7.18
N LEU A 33 20.53 1.52 8.04
CA LEU A 33 19.32 2.28 7.76
C LEU A 33 19.54 3.18 6.53
N GLY A 34 18.62 3.10 5.55
CA GLY A 34 18.74 3.86 4.28
C GLY A 34 19.66 3.21 3.23
N TYR A 35 20.12 1.97 3.43
CA TYR A 35 20.97 1.25 2.48
C TYR A 35 20.45 -0.14 2.17
N LYS A 36 20.64 -0.59 0.92
CA LYS A 36 20.26 -1.96 0.49
C LYS A 36 21.10 -2.99 1.27
N THR A 37 20.42 -3.91 1.93
CA THR A 37 21.05 -5.02 2.62
C THR A 37 21.88 -5.86 1.65
N LYS A 38 23.15 -6.04 1.96
CA LYS A 38 24.08 -6.88 1.17
C LYS A 38 24.30 -8.20 1.89
N ILE A 39 24.16 -9.28 1.15
CA ILE A 39 24.37 -10.65 1.68
C ILE A 39 25.50 -11.28 0.88
N ILE A 40 26.49 -11.82 1.58
CA ILE A 40 27.65 -12.47 0.98
C ILE A 40 27.98 -13.76 1.72
N ASN A 41 28.55 -14.73 1.03
CA ASN A 41 29.11 -15.91 1.62
C ASN A 41 30.61 -15.75 1.76
N ILE A 42 31.16 -16.01 2.95
CA ILE A 42 32.60 -15.98 3.22
C ILE A 42 32.96 -17.28 3.90
N THR A 43 34.04 -17.91 3.41
CA THR A 43 34.62 -19.11 4.02
C THR A 43 35.75 -18.71 4.94
N PHE A 44 35.73 -19.17 6.18
CA PHE A 44 36.73 -18.90 7.19
C PHE A 44 37.49 -20.21 7.50
N SER A 45 38.81 -20.15 7.54
CA SER A 45 39.67 -21.19 8.05
C SER A 45 40.01 -20.92 9.52
N ASN A 46 40.49 -21.96 10.21
CA ASN A 46 40.90 -21.82 11.61
C ASN A 46 41.97 -20.72 11.77
N ASN A 47 41.80 -19.86 12.76
CA ASN A 47 42.71 -18.78 13.11
C ASN A 47 42.98 -17.75 11.97
N GLN A 48 42.15 -17.74 10.93
CA GLN A 48 42.31 -16.80 9.81
C GLN A 48 41.76 -15.41 10.17
N LYS A 49 42.56 -14.35 9.93
CA LYS A 49 42.12 -12.95 9.97
C LYS A 49 41.79 -12.50 8.55
N ILE A 50 40.54 -12.09 8.30
CA ILE A 50 40.09 -11.59 7.00
C ILE A 50 39.69 -10.13 7.17
N THR A 51 40.28 -9.25 6.36
CA THR A 51 39.85 -7.85 6.27
C THR A 51 39.01 -7.68 5.02
N ARG A 52 37.81 -7.13 5.16
CA ARG A 52 36.88 -6.87 4.06
C ARG A 52 36.22 -5.52 4.23
N ASN A 53 36.28 -4.70 3.19
CA ASN A 53 35.54 -3.47 3.10
C ASN A 53 34.26 -3.69 2.29
N PHE A 54 33.16 -3.09 2.76
CA PHE A 54 31.86 -3.17 2.12
C PHE A 54 31.37 -1.77 1.79
N SER A 55 31.00 -1.59 0.55
CA SER A 55 30.21 -0.44 0.13
C SER A 55 28.75 -0.89 0.04
N LEU A 56 27.88 -0.21 0.74
CA LEU A 56 26.45 -0.35 0.64
C LEU A 56 25.92 0.69 -0.35
N LYS A 57 25.08 0.27 -1.27
CA LYS A 57 24.34 1.20 -2.11
C LYS A 57 23.23 1.79 -1.27
N SER A 58 23.05 3.09 -1.34
CA SER A 58 21.90 3.76 -0.74
C SER A 58 20.64 3.01 -1.18
N ASP A 59 19.82 2.63 -0.22
CA ASP A 59 18.47 2.18 -0.49
C ASP A 59 17.65 3.44 -0.73
N ASN A 60 18.02 4.12 -1.82
CA ASN A 60 17.13 5.10 -2.38
C ASN A 60 15.93 4.27 -2.85
N SER A 61 14.97 4.09 -1.97
CA SER A 61 13.62 3.63 -2.30
C SER A 61 12.93 4.56 -3.34
N LEU A 62 13.73 5.35 -4.01
CA LEU A 62 13.38 6.24 -5.11
C LEU A 62 13.19 5.50 -6.45
N ASP A 63 13.55 4.23 -6.54
CA ASP A 63 13.09 3.35 -7.61
C ASP A 63 11.75 2.68 -7.24
N GLU A 64 10.90 3.45 -6.56
CA GLU A 64 9.52 3.09 -6.34
C GLU A 64 8.84 2.92 -7.69
N ILE A 65 8.35 1.72 -7.96
CA ILE A 65 7.67 1.42 -9.23
C ILE A 65 6.27 2.01 -9.15
N VAL A 66 5.95 2.89 -10.07
CA VAL A 66 4.62 3.50 -10.21
C VAL A 66 3.96 3.05 -11.51
N ILE A 67 2.64 3.02 -11.52
CA ILE A 67 1.83 2.59 -12.65
C ILE A 67 1.03 3.77 -13.22
N SER A 68 0.62 4.69 -12.35
CA SER A 68 -0.34 5.75 -12.69
C SER A 68 0.17 6.75 -13.73
N GLY A 69 1.48 6.93 -13.83
CA GLY A 69 2.06 7.89 -14.78
C GLY A 69 2.17 7.41 -16.21
N THR A 70 2.12 6.09 -16.48
CA THR A 70 2.46 5.52 -17.81
C THR A 70 1.64 4.31 -18.21
N LEU A 71 0.65 3.88 -17.41
CA LEU A 71 -0.10 2.61 -17.56
C LEU A 71 0.77 1.35 -17.51
N ARG A 72 2.06 1.48 -17.26
CA ARG A 72 3.03 0.39 -17.13
C ARG A 72 3.87 0.61 -15.89
N PRO A 73 4.36 -0.47 -15.25
CA PRO A 73 5.29 -0.34 -14.15
C PRO A 73 6.60 0.33 -14.62
N VAL A 74 6.87 1.52 -14.11
CA VAL A 74 8.12 2.27 -14.36
C VAL A 74 8.68 2.75 -13.04
N SER A 75 9.97 3.07 -12.99
CA SER A 75 10.49 3.75 -11.80
C SER A 75 9.86 5.13 -11.69
N LYS A 76 9.61 5.59 -10.46
CA LYS A 76 9.02 6.90 -10.18
C LYS A 76 9.84 8.03 -10.85
N SER A 77 11.15 7.89 -10.89
CA SER A 77 12.07 8.83 -11.53
C SER A 77 11.96 8.85 -13.06
N ALA A 78 11.47 7.78 -13.67
CA ALA A 78 11.27 7.65 -15.12
C ALA A 78 9.82 7.93 -15.55
N SER A 79 8.93 8.27 -14.62
CA SER A 79 7.56 8.65 -14.93
C SER A 79 7.54 10.00 -15.66
N SER A 80 6.78 10.07 -16.76
CA SER A 80 6.61 11.32 -17.55
C SER A 80 5.74 12.36 -16.83
N VAL A 81 4.98 11.95 -15.83
CA VAL A 81 4.18 12.83 -14.95
C VAL A 81 4.59 12.62 -13.50
N PRO A 82 4.61 13.67 -12.68
CA PRO A 82 4.92 13.56 -11.26
C PRO A 82 3.91 12.66 -10.56
N VAL A 83 4.38 11.58 -9.95
CA VAL A 83 3.56 10.65 -9.16
C VAL A 83 3.99 10.74 -7.69
N GLU A 84 3.06 11.10 -6.83
CA GLU A 84 3.24 10.99 -5.39
C GLU A 84 2.83 9.61 -4.92
N VAL A 85 3.60 9.03 -4.02
CA VAL A 85 3.32 7.68 -3.50
C VAL A 85 3.21 7.74 -1.99
N TYR A 86 2.09 7.24 -1.50
CA TYR A 86 1.76 7.19 -0.08
C TYR A 86 1.67 5.75 0.37
N SER A 87 2.58 5.35 1.25
CA SER A 87 2.65 3.98 1.77
C SER A 87 1.56 3.70 2.80
N LYS A 88 1.30 2.43 3.06
CA LYS A 88 0.41 2.01 4.17
C LYS A 88 0.84 2.62 5.51
N ALA A 89 2.16 2.77 5.75
CA ALA A 89 2.68 3.36 6.99
C ALA A 89 2.31 4.84 7.13
N PHE A 90 2.17 5.58 6.03
CA PHE A 90 1.69 6.96 6.05
C PHE A 90 0.26 7.04 6.58
N PHE A 91 -0.65 6.21 6.06
CA PHE A 91 -2.05 6.21 6.48
C PHE A 91 -2.25 5.69 7.91
N LYS A 92 -1.38 4.79 8.37
CA LYS A 92 -1.43 4.30 9.77
C LYS A 92 -1.08 5.35 10.82
N LYS A 93 -0.47 6.47 10.46
CA LYS A 93 -0.19 7.57 11.40
C LYS A 93 -1.47 8.27 11.86
N ASN A 94 -2.46 8.37 10.96
CA ASN A 94 -3.78 8.92 11.23
C ASN A 94 -4.82 7.88 10.77
N PRO A 95 -5.12 6.86 11.57
CA PRO A 95 -6.04 5.82 11.17
C PRO A 95 -7.47 6.36 11.02
N THR A 96 -8.15 5.90 9.99
CA THR A 96 -9.53 6.25 9.66
C THR A 96 -10.31 4.99 9.33
N ARG A 97 -11.63 5.09 9.25
CA ARG A 97 -12.52 3.93 8.97
C ARG A 97 -12.46 3.43 7.53
N SER A 98 -11.92 4.22 6.59
CA SER A 98 -11.82 3.82 5.18
C SER A 98 -10.66 4.52 4.47
N ILE A 99 -10.24 3.97 3.31
CA ILE A 99 -9.22 4.65 2.47
C ILE A 99 -9.75 5.98 1.92
N PHE A 100 -11.06 6.09 1.66
CA PHE A 100 -11.67 7.33 1.23
C PHE A 100 -11.38 8.46 2.22
N GLU A 101 -11.61 8.24 3.51
CA GLU A 101 -11.30 9.22 4.54
C GLU A 101 -9.80 9.43 4.76
N SER A 102 -9.00 8.36 4.63
CA SER A 102 -7.55 8.46 4.76
C SER A 102 -6.93 9.43 3.76
N LEU A 103 -7.55 9.63 2.59
CA LEU A 103 -7.07 10.54 1.55
C LEU A 103 -7.08 12.01 1.99
N GLN A 104 -7.82 12.38 3.05
CA GLN A 104 -7.73 13.74 3.62
C GLN A 104 -6.33 14.10 4.12
N ASN A 105 -5.49 13.09 4.42
CA ASN A 105 -4.10 13.30 4.85
C ASN A 105 -3.16 13.61 3.66
N VAL A 106 -3.64 13.49 2.43
CA VAL A 106 -2.87 13.75 1.22
C VAL A 106 -3.03 15.21 0.82
N ASN A 107 -1.92 15.95 0.75
CA ASN A 107 -1.96 17.36 0.37
C ASN A 107 -2.66 17.56 -0.98
N GLY A 108 -3.58 18.54 -1.05
CA GLY A 108 -4.33 18.86 -2.28
C GLY A 108 -5.40 17.84 -2.69
N VAL A 109 -5.63 16.81 -1.87
CA VAL A 109 -6.72 15.84 -2.05
C VAL A 109 -7.73 16.04 -0.93
N ARG A 110 -8.98 16.23 -1.28
CA ARG A 110 -10.06 16.49 -0.33
C ARG A 110 -11.24 15.56 -0.59
N PRO A 111 -11.38 14.45 0.16
CA PRO A 111 -12.62 13.70 0.20
C PRO A 111 -13.74 14.60 0.77
N GLN A 112 -14.86 14.64 0.11
CA GLN A 112 -16.02 15.43 0.53
C GLN A 112 -17.26 14.54 0.52
N LEU A 113 -17.98 14.50 1.64
CA LEU A 113 -19.30 13.87 1.70
C LEU A 113 -20.33 14.83 1.13
N ASN A 114 -21.09 14.37 0.14
CA ASN A 114 -22.15 15.14 -0.52
C ASN A 114 -23.54 14.80 0.05
N CYS A 115 -23.67 13.61 0.65
CA CYS A 115 -24.90 13.15 1.27
C CYS A 115 -24.58 12.39 2.57
N ASN A 116 -24.92 12.98 3.71
CA ASN A 116 -24.69 12.32 5.01
C ASN A 116 -25.59 11.10 5.20
N VAL A 117 -26.84 11.14 4.73
CA VAL A 117 -27.78 10.00 4.86
C VAL A 117 -27.32 8.79 4.04
N CYS A 118 -26.86 9.04 2.80
CA CYS A 118 -26.40 7.99 1.90
C CYS A 118 -24.94 7.60 2.18
N ASN A 119 -24.21 8.39 2.97
CA ASN A 119 -22.76 8.32 3.18
C ASN A 119 -21.99 8.29 1.85
N THR A 120 -22.42 9.12 0.90
CA THR A 120 -21.82 9.23 -0.44
C THR A 120 -21.08 10.56 -0.58
N GLY A 121 -20.01 10.53 -1.34
CA GLY A 121 -19.17 11.69 -1.58
C GLY A 121 -18.29 11.53 -2.80
N ASP A 122 -17.43 12.48 -3.04
CA ASP A 122 -16.45 12.47 -4.11
C ASP A 122 -15.08 12.95 -3.61
N ILE A 123 -14.10 12.94 -4.49
CA ILE A 123 -12.73 13.32 -4.15
C ILE A 123 -12.34 14.48 -5.05
N HIS A 124 -12.01 15.59 -4.41
CA HIS A 124 -11.51 16.80 -5.08
C HIS A 124 -9.98 16.79 -5.10
N ILE A 125 -9.38 17.13 -6.22
CA ILE A 125 -7.94 17.32 -6.35
C ILE A 125 -7.67 18.78 -6.76
N ASN A 126 -6.86 19.49 -5.95
CA ASN A 126 -6.51 20.90 -6.18
C ASN A 126 -7.73 21.82 -6.39
N GLY A 127 -8.85 21.51 -5.73
CA GLY A 127 -10.10 22.27 -5.82
C GLY A 127 -10.99 21.91 -7.01
N LEU A 128 -10.58 21.00 -7.89
CA LEU A 128 -11.44 20.46 -8.94
C LEU A 128 -12.36 19.38 -8.38
N GLU A 129 -13.61 19.38 -8.81
CA GLU A 129 -14.66 18.50 -8.31
C GLU A 129 -14.44 17.02 -8.69
N GLY A 130 -15.15 16.14 -8.00
CA GLY A 130 -15.06 14.70 -8.14
C GLY A 130 -15.14 14.13 -9.55
N PRO A 131 -16.02 14.64 -10.45
CA PRO A 131 -16.08 14.18 -11.84
C PRO A 131 -14.77 14.34 -12.63
N TYR A 132 -13.85 15.18 -12.16
CA TYR A 132 -12.53 15.40 -12.76
C TYR A 132 -11.41 14.63 -12.08
N THR A 133 -11.74 13.81 -11.09
CA THR A 133 -10.81 12.95 -10.37
C THR A 133 -10.99 11.49 -10.77
N PHE A 134 -10.00 10.95 -11.47
CA PHE A 134 -10.06 9.58 -11.96
C PHE A 134 -9.53 8.60 -10.92
N VAL A 135 -10.34 7.64 -10.53
CA VAL A 135 -9.99 6.67 -9.49
C VAL A 135 -9.75 5.29 -10.09
N LEU A 136 -8.64 4.69 -9.68
CA LEU A 136 -8.17 3.39 -10.14
C LEU A 136 -7.94 2.44 -8.97
N ILE A 137 -8.14 1.15 -9.18
CA ILE A 137 -7.66 0.07 -8.32
C ILE A 137 -6.72 -0.81 -9.15
N ASP A 138 -5.47 -0.95 -8.73
CA ASP A 138 -4.43 -1.70 -9.45
C ASP A 138 -4.30 -1.29 -10.94
N GLY A 139 -4.46 0.00 -11.24
CA GLY A 139 -4.42 0.56 -12.59
C GLY A 139 -5.71 0.40 -13.40
N MET A 140 -6.82 -0.02 -12.77
CA MET A 140 -8.11 -0.19 -13.44
C MET A 140 -9.13 0.83 -12.96
N PRO A 141 -9.83 1.47 -13.90
CA PRO A 141 -10.83 2.47 -13.57
C PRO A 141 -11.99 1.86 -12.79
N ILE A 142 -12.39 2.58 -11.76
CA ILE A 142 -13.68 2.40 -11.11
C ILE A 142 -14.68 3.21 -11.95
N VAL A 143 -15.54 2.52 -12.68
CA VAL A 143 -16.51 3.15 -13.58
C VAL A 143 -17.81 3.40 -12.84
N SER A 144 -18.28 4.63 -12.81
CA SER A 144 -19.49 5.22 -12.25
C SER A 144 -19.31 5.89 -10.89
N GLY A 145 -20.04 7.00 -10.66
CA GLY A 145 -19.98 7.79 -9.42
C GLY A 145 -20.34 6.99 -8.15
N LEU A 146 -21.31 6.07 -8.22
CA LEU A 146 -21.64 5.18 -7.11
C LEU A 146 -20.48 4.24 -6.77
N SER A 147 -19.79 3.74 -7.79
CA SER A 147 -18.65 2.82 -7.59
C SER A 147 -17.47 3.51 -6.96
N THR A 148 -17.28 4.81 -7.19
CA THR A 148 -16.17 5.57 -6.61
C THR A 148 -16.31 5.64 -5.08
N VAL A 149 -17.48 5.96 -4.59
CA VAL A 149 -17.72 6.11 -3.16
C VAL A 149 -17.79 4.76 -2.45
N TYR A 150 -18.65 3.87 -2.91
CA TYR A 150 -18.82 2.55 -2.28
C TYR A 150 -17.65 1.62 -2.56
N GLY A 151 -17.02 1.74 -3.74
CA GLY A 151 -15.83 0.97 -4.08
C GLY A 151 -14.65 1.30 -3.18
N LEU A 152 -14.41 2.57 -2.89
CA LEU A 152 -13.31 2.99 -2.02
C LEU A 152 -13.55 2.64 -0.56
N THR A 153 -14.76 2.84 -0.07
CA THR A 153 -15.09 2.48 1.33
C THR A 153 -15.11 0.98 1.55
N GLY A 154 -15.32 0.18 0.50
CA GLY A 154 -15.38 -1.28 0.55
C GLY A 154 -14.03 -1.99 0.45
N ILE A 155 -12.94 -1.29 0.11
CA ILE A 155 -11.62 -1.93 0.07
C ILE A 155 -11.09 -2.09 1.50
N PRO A 156 -10.80 -3.32 1.96
CA PRO A 156 -10.14 -3.51 3.25
C PRO A 156 -8.79 -2.79 3.25
N GLN A 157 -8.59 -1.86 4.18
CA GLN A 157 -7.33 -1.09 4.25
C GLN A 157 -6.12 -1.99 4.49
N ALA A 158 -6.33 -3.13 5.14
CA ALA A 158 -5.32 -4.14 5.34
C ALA A 158 -4.76 -4.71 4.03
N LEU A 159 -5.52 -4.69 2.94
CA LEU A 159 -5.10 -5.12 1.60
C LEU A 159 -4.32 -4.07 0.82
N ILE A 160 -4.37 -2.81 1.22
CA ILE A 160 -3.71 -1.73 0.50
C ILE A 160 -2.20 -1.78 0.76
N GLU A 161 -1.42 -1.72 -0.30
CA GLU A 161 0.04 -1.61 -0.27
C GLU A 161 0.46 -0.15 -0.26
N ARG A 162 -0.08 0.64 -1.18
CA ARG A 162 0.17 2.08 -1.33
C ARG A 162 -0.92 2.75 -2.14
N VAL A 163 -0.93 4.07 -2.13
CA VAL A 163 -1.75 4.91 -3.01
C VAL A 163 -0.83 5.77 -3.86
N GLU A 164 -1.04 5.76 -5.16
CA GLU A 164 -0.36 6.63 -6.12
C GLU A 164 -1.29 7.78 -6.49
N VAL A 165 -0.80 9.01 -6.42
CA VAL A 165 -1.56 10.22 -6.72
C VAL A 165 -0.82 11.03 -7.79
N VAL A 166 -1.51 11.31 -8.88
CA VAL A 166 -1.08 12.26 -9.92
C VAL A 166 -1.95 13.49 -9.77
N LYS A 167 -1.34 14.64 -9.53
CA LYS A 167 -2.03 15.92 -9.43
C LYS A 167 -1.88 16.71 -10.72
N GLY A 168 -2.98 17.13 -11.28
CA GLY A 168 -3.03 17.84 -12.55
C GLY A 168 -3.41 16.94 -13.73
N PRO A 169 -3.42 17.46 -14.95
CA PRO A 169 -4.01 16.79 -16.09
C PRO A 169 -3.23 15.55 -16.50
N ALA A 170 -3.89 14.41 -16.39
CA ALA A 170 -3.42 13.12 -16.91
C ALA A 170 -4.35 12.61 -18.03
N SER A 171 -5.13 13.52 -18.59
CA SER A 171 -6.17 13.25 -19.58
C SER A 171 -5.67 12.61 -20.87
N THR A 172 -4.39 12.79 -21.22
CA THR A 172 -3.78 12.16 -22.41
C THR A 172 -3.76 10.63 -22.33
N LEU A 173 -3.71 10.07 -21.11
CA LEU A 173 -3.67 8.62 -20.90
C LEU A 173 -5.02 8.06 -20.46
N TYR A 174 -5.84 8.86 -19.77
CA TYR A 174 -7.02 8.38 -19.06
C TYR A 174 -8.33 9.07 -19.46
N GLY A 175 -8.28 10.01 -20.40
CA GLY A 175 -9.46 10.71 -20.90
C GLY A 175 -9.85 11.97 -20.09
N SER A 176 -11.00 12.54 -20.42
CA SER A 176 -11.47 13.81 -19.85
C SER A 176 -11.78 13.78 -18.36
N GLU A 177 -12.02 12.60 -17.80
CA GLU A 177 -12.30 12.44 -16.37
C GLU A 177 -11.05 12.61 -15.50
N ALA A 178 -9.84 12.61 -16.09
CA ALA A 178 -8.57 12.75 -15.39
C ALA A 178 -7.95 14.16 -15.52
N VAL A 179 -8.77 15.19 -15.65
CA VAL A 179 -8.29 16.59 -15.76
C VAL A 179 -7.76 17.11 -14.42
N GLY A 180 -8.41 16.77 -13.32
CA GLY A 180 -7.99 17.15 -11.97
C GLY A 180 -6.83 16.30 -11.45
N GLY A 181 -6.79 15.06 -11.87
CA GLY A 181 -5.77 14.11 -11.47
C GLY A 181 -6.26 12.67 -11.36
N ILE A 182 -5.37 11.82 -10.82
CA ILE A 182 -5.61 10.39 -10.68
C ILE A 182 -5.29 9.96 -9.25
N ILE A 183 -6.13 9.09 -8.72
CA ILE A 183 -5.87 8.32 -7.50
C ILE A 183 -5.87 6.85 -7.86
N ASN A 184 -4.74 6.17 -7.67
CA ASN A 184 -4.62 4.75 -7.95
C ASN A 184 -4.28 3.98 -6.67
N ILE A 185 -5.20 3.15 -6.21
CA ILE A 185 -5.04 2.32 -5.03
C ILE A 185 -4.37 1.01 -5.45
N ILE A 186 -3.15 0.82 -5.02
CA ILE A 186 -2.39 -0.40 -5.28
C ILE A 186 -2.60 -1.37 -4.14
N THR A 187 -3.17 -2.52 -4.46
CA THR A 187 -3.39 -3.59 -3.48
C THR A 187 -2.21 -4.55 -3.41
N LYS A 188 -2.05 -5.20 -2.28
CA LYS A 188 -0.98 -6.18 -2.04
C LYS A 188 -0.99 -7.29 -3.08
N LYS A 189 0.19 -7.82 -3.39
CA LYS A 189 0.33 -9.03 -4.19
C LYS A 189 0.20 -10.26 -3.29
N PRO A 190 -0.51 -11.32 -3.72
CA PRO A 190 -0.61 -12.55 -2.95
C PRO A 190 0.77 -13.14 -2.60
N SER A 191 1.75 -13.05 -3.52
CA SER A 191 3.12 -13.54 -3.30
C SER A 191 3.80 -12.94 -2.07
N ASN A 192 3.52 -11.67 -1.76
CA ASN A 192 4.16 -10.90 -0.70
C ASN A 192 3.26 -10.75 0.54
N SER A 193 2.09 -11.39 0.55
CA SER A 193 1.13 -11.33 1.65
C SER A 193 1.30 -12.50 2.61
N PRO A 194 1.11 -12.30 3.92
CA PRO A 194 1.01 -13.40 4.87
C PRO A 194 -0.22 -14.26 4.56
N MET A 195 -0.24 -15.49 5.08
CA MET A 195 -1.35 -16.42 4.87
C MET A 195 -2.66 -15.88 5.45
N LEU A 196 -2.58 -15.30 6.64
CA LEU A 196 -3.70 -14.67 7.33
C LEU A 196 -3.22 -13.34 7.93
N PHE A 197 -4.07 -12.34 7.89
CA PHE A 197 -3.86 -11.07 8.59
C PHE A 197 -5.18 -10.49 9.06
N VAL A 198 -5.12 -9.82 10.20
CA VAL A 198 -6.25 -9.11 10.81
C VAL A 198 -5.77 -7.72 11.16
N ASP A 199 -6.56 -6.71 10.84
CA ASP A 199 -6.33 -5.32 11.24
C ASP A 199 -7.63 -4.81 11.88
N ASN A 200 -7.55 -4.26 13.09
CA ASN A 200 -8.71 -3.75 13.80
C ASN A 200 -8.46 -2.28 14.17
N PHE A 201 -9.46 -1.47 13.96
CA PHE A 201 -9.50 -0.08 14.36
C PHE A 201 -10.77 0.16 15.16
N SER A 202 -10.63 0.81 16.31
CA SER A 202 -11.76 1.26 17.13
C SER A 202 -11.50 2.69 17.58
N SER A 203 -12.51 3.53 17.54
CA SER A 203 -12.44 4.90 18.02
C SER A 203 -13.20 5.07 19.34
N SER A 204 -12.91 6.17 20.07
CA SER A 204 -13.65 6.57 21.27
C SER A 204 -15.11 6.92 20.99
N TRP A 205 -15.45 7.17 19.73
CA TRP A 205 -16.82 7.44 19.26
C TRP A 205 -17.66 6.17 19.14
N GLY A 206 -17.09 4.99 19.35
CA GLY A 206 -17.79 3.70 19.24
C GLY A 206 -17.76 3.12 17.83
N GLU A 207 -16.88 3.61 16.95
CA GLU A 207 -16.63 2.98 15.64
C GLU A 207 -15.82 1.71 15.81
N VAL A 208 -16.19 0.67 15.10
CA VAL A 208 -15.43 -0.58 15.00
C VAL A 208 -15.24 -0.93 13.54
N ASN A 209 -13.99 -1.04 13.10
CA ASN A 209 -13.62 -1.46 11.76
C ASN A 209 -12.67 -2.65 11.86
N THR A 210 -13.03 -3.76 11.24
CA THR A 210 -12.21 -4.98 11.23
C THR A 210 -11.97 -5.46 9.82
N ASP A 211 -10.71 -5.57 9.46
CA ASP A 211 -10.25 -6.15 8.20
C ASP A 211 -9.67 -7.54 8.46
N ILE A 212 -10.17 -8.53 7.75
CA ILE A 212 -9.62 -9.88 7.75
C ILE A 212 -9.24 -10.20 6.31
N GLY A 213 -8.03 -10.69 6.12
CA GLY A 213 -7.61 -11.11 4.80
C GLY A 213 -6.77 -12.37 4.85
N PHE A 214 -6.90 -13.18 3.81
CA PHE A 214 -6.08 -14.36 3.69
C PHE A 214 -5.66 -14.64 2.25
N LYS A 215 -4.50 -15.25 2.13
CA LYS A 215 -3.94 -15.72 0.90
C LYS A 215 -4.33 -17.18 0.68
N TYR A 216 -4.72 -17.51 -0.54
CA TYR A 216 -4.99 -18.87 -0.95
C TYR A 216 -4.36 -19.19 -2.30
N ASN A 217 -4.13 -20.48 -2.56
CA ASN A 217 -3.59 -20.95 -3.82
C ASN A 217 -4.66 -21.77 -4.54
N VAL A 218 -5.07 -21.32 -5.74
CA VAL A 218 -5.98 -22.08 -6.60
C VAL A 218 -5.19 -23.17 -7.34
N SER A 219 -3.97 -22.82 -7.76
CA SER A 219 -3.03 -23.75 -8.40
C SER A 219 -1.59 -23.29 -8.18
N LYS A 220 -0.61 -24.06 -8.69
CA LYS A 220 0.81 -23.66 -8.64
C LYS A 220 1.11 -22.34 -9.34
N LYS A 221 0.25 -21.90 -10.25
CA LYS A 221 0.39 -20.65 -11.02
C LYS A 221 -0.62 -19.57 -10.65
N ILE A 222 -1.67 -19.92 -9.90
CA ILE A 222 -2.78 -19.00 -9.59
C ILE A 222 -2.86 -18.84 -8.07
N GLN A 223 -2.66 -17.61 -7.62
CA GLN A 223 -2.77 -17.24 -6.22
C GLN A 223 -3.89 -16.23 -6.04
N GLY A 224 -4.62 -16.35 -4.95
CA GLY A 224 -5.69 -15.44 -4.58
C GLY A 224 -5.37 -14.69 -3.27
N LEU A 225 -5.94 -13.51 -3.16
CA LEU A 225 -5.98 -12.72 -1.95
C LEU A 225 -7.44 -12.31 -1.71
N LEU A 226 -8.03 -12.83 -0.65
CA LEU A 226 -9.38 -12.50 -0.21
C LEU A 226 -9.31 -11.57 0.99
N GLY A 227 -10.11 -10.53 1.00
CA GLY A 227 -10.28 -9.65 2.12
C GLY A 227 -11.74 -9.41 2.45
N VAL A 228 -12.05 -9.35 3.72
CA VAL A 228 -13.35 -9.00 4.25
C VAL A 228 -13.18 -7.80 5.17
N ASN A 229 -13.98 -6.78 4.96
CA ASN A 229 -14.08 -5.64 5.86
C ASN A 229 -15.44 -5.67 6.54
N TYR A 230 -15.46 -5.51 7.86
CA TYR A 230 -16.65 -5.25 8.66
C TYR A 230 -16.50 -3.91 9.33
N PHE A 231 -17.46 -3.02 9.12
CA PHE A 231 -17.56 -1.74 9.80
C PHE A 231 -18.91 -1.60 10.49
N ASN A 232 -18.87 -1.16 11.75
CA ASN A 232 -20.07 -0.89 12.54
C ASN A 232 -19.93 0.43 13.29
N TYR A 233 -20.97 1.25 13.22
CA TYR A 233 -21.16 2.45 14.03
C TYR A 233 -22.64 2.60 14.36
N GLN A 234 -23.00 2.54 15.64
CA GLN A 234 -24.36 2.58 16.12
C GLN A 234 -24.57 3.63 17.24
N ASN A 235 -23.57 4.45 17.51
CA ASN A 235 -23.64 5.44 18.56
C ASN A 235 -24.33 6.71 18.05
N VAL A 236 -25.49 7.02 18.61
CA VAL A 236 -26.26 8.22 18.27
C VAL A 236 -25.67 9.41 19.02
N ILE A 237 -25.10 10.35 18.30
CA ILE A 237 -24.56 11.61 18.82
C ILE A 237 -25.32 12.75 18.14
N ASP A 238 -25.94 13.60 18.94
CA ASP A 238 -26.65 14.82 18.50
C ASP A 238 -26.23 15.96 19.45
N ASN A 239 -25.16 16.67 19.06
CA ASN A 239 -24.60 17.74 19.89
C ASN A 239 -25.32 19.08 19.70
N ASN A 240 -26.05 19.26 18.61
CA ASN A 240 -26.77 20.47 18.28
C ASN A 240 -28.26 20.41 18.63
N ASN A 241 -28.76 19.24 19.08
CA ASN A 241 -30.14 18.97 19.48
C ASN A 241 -31.16 19.25 18.35
N ASP A 242 -30.80 18.87 17.12
CA ASP A 242 -31.70 19.00 15.97
C ASP A 242 -32.51 17.71 15.69
N ASN A 243 -32.36 16.68 16.54
CA ASN A 243 -32.94 15.33 16.44
C ASN A 243 -32.39 14.51 15.26
N PHE A 244 -31.25 14.90 14.69
CA PHE A 244 -30.50 14.10 13.75
C PHE A 244 -29.15 13.71 14.35
N THR A 245 -28.63 12.55 13.97
CA THR A 245 -27.30 12.17 14.44
C THR A 245 -26.21 12.91 13.63
N ASP A 246 -25.22 13.47 14.35
CA ASP A 246 -24.08 14.17 13.74
C ASP A 246 -23.23 13.28 12.83
N LEU A 247 -23.20 11.98 13.13
CA LEU A 247 -22.49 10.98 12.34
C LEU A 247 -23.48 9.91 11.84
N THR A 248 -23.38 9.56 10.58
CA THR A 248 -24.25 8.56 9.95
C THR A 248 -24.06 7.19 10.61
N LEU A 249 -25.14 6.62 11.14
CA LEU A 249 -25.13 5.24 11.62
C LEU A 249 -24.88 4.31 10.44
N GLN A 250 -23.97 3.36 10.60
CA GLN A 250 -23.56 2.51 9.51
C GLN A 250 -23.22 1.09 9.96
N ASN A 251 -23.70 0.12 9.21
CA ASN A 251 -23.26 -1.27 9.29
C ASN A 251 -22.93 -1.73 7.86
N ARG A 252 -21.69 -2.16 7.63
CA ARG A 252 -21.21 -2.53 6.31
C ARG A 252 -20.34 -3.78 6.37
N ILE A 253 -20.61 -4.69 5.43
CA ILE A 253 -19.72 -5.81 5.11
C ILE A 253 -19.29 -5.67 3.67
N SER A 254 -17.99 -5.75 3.43
CA SER A 254 -17.42 -5.70 2.08
C SER A 254 -16.48 -6.88 1.86
N VAL A 255 -16.53 -7.44 0.67
CA VAL A 255 -15.68 -8.56 0.28
C VAL A 255 -14.88 -8.18 -0.97
N PHE A 256 -13.58 -8.29 -0.86
CA PHE A 256 -12.64 -8.03 -1.96
C PHE A 256 -11.86 -9.29 -2.30
N ASN A 257 -11.84 -9.66 -3.57
CA ASN A 257 -11.08 -10.80 -4.04
C ASN A 257 -10.20 -10.43 -5.23
N LYS A 258 -8.93 -10.79 -5.14
CA LYS A 258 -7.93 -10.58 -6.19
C LYS A 258 -7.28 -11.90 -6.56
N LEU A 259 -7.31 -12.25 -7.86
CA LEU A 259 -6.58 -13.37 -8.41
C LEU A 259 -5.38 -12.89 -9.21
N THR A 260 -4.25 -13.52 -9.00
CA THR A 260 -3.00 -13.24 -9.73
C THR A 260 -2.51 -14.52 -10.39
N ILE A 261 -2.23 -14.43 -11.69
CA ILE A 261 -1.66 -15.53 -12.47
C ILE A 261 -0.17 -15.26 -12.67
N ASP A 262 0.67 -16.16 -12.16
CA ASP A 262 2.11 -16.09 -12.37
C ASP A 262 2.46 -16.74 -13.72
N GLN A 263 2.73 -15.90 -14.71
CA GLN A 263 3.20 -16.34 -16.02
C GLN A 263 4.74 -16.23 -16.03
N LYS A 264 5.43 -17.35 -16.04
CA LYS A 264 6.90 -17.41 -16.16
C LYS A 264 7.45 -16.86 -17.47
N ASP A 265 6.61 -16.59 -18.46
CA ASP A 265 7.02 -16.04 -19.76
C ASP A 265 6.79 -14.54 -19.82
N HIS A 266 7.88 -13.81 -20.00
CA HIS A 266 8.01 -12.36 -19.99
C HIS A 266 7.24 -11.60 -21.10
N LYS A 267 6.25 -12.18 -21.77
CA LYS A 267 5.61 -11.52 -22.93
C LYS A 267 4.14 -11.12 -22.78
N SER A 268 3.45 -11.46 -21.72
CA SER A 268 2.11 -10.89 -21.47
C SER A 268 1.58 -11.16 -20.07
N ALA A 269 1.66 -10.17 -19.20
CA ALA A 269 0.86 -10.15 -17.98
C ALA A 269 -0.58 -9.87 -18.37
N LYS A 270 -1.38 -10.90 -18.62
CA LYS A 270 -2.85 -10.78 -18.68
C LYS A 270 -3.38 -10.85 -17.26
N GLN A 271 -3.84 -9.73 -16.78
CA GLN A 271 -4.54 -9.63 -15.50
C GLN A 271 -6.02 -9.96 -15.75
N PHE A 272 -6.49 -11.09 -15.24
CA PHE A 272 -7.93 -11.43 -15.26
C PHE A 272 -8.57 -10.90 -13.98
N ARG A 273 -9.71 -10.28 -14.12
CA ARG A 273 -10.49 -9.67 -13.06
C ARG A 273 -11.79 -10.42 -12.84
N HIS A 274 -12.18 -10.55 -11.60
CA HIS A 274 -13.56 -10.79 -11.24
C HIS A 274 -14.19 -9.49 -10.72
N ARG A 275 -15.40 -9.28 -11.17
CA ARG A 275 -16.28 -8.19 -10.71
C ARG A 275 -16.68 -8.46 -9.26
N ALA A 276 -16.66 -7.39 -8.46
CA ALA A 276 -17.44 -7.34 -7.23
C ALA A 276 -18.93 -7.23 -7.56
#